data_f5e46cb27ba92c947034a53cb836d747
#
_entry.id   f5e46cb27ba92c947034a53cb836d747
#
_cell.length_a   1.000
_cell.length_b   1.000
_cell.length_c   1.000
_cell.angle_alpha   90.00
_cell.angle_beta   90.00
_cell.angle_gamma   90.00
#
_symmetry.space_group_name_H-M   'P 1'
#
loop_
_entity.id
_entity.type
_entity.pdbx_description
1 polymer ?
#
loop_
_entity_poly.entity_id
_entity_poly.type
_entity_poly.pdbx_seq_one_letter_code
_entity_poly.pdbx_strand_id
1 'polypeptide(L)'
;MKNSEDASFAGERDQLENYFCYAKDVLAPADGVVISVVSHFPNTPIVAEGEADCAASDVRGNHIIIRHSKHEYSMIAHLLPNSPCVQKGDRVSRGQVIAKCGNSGNTSEPHIHFQIQYGKSFEISAGLPILFTHIIVDGKKMPEGFITKGHYVENDSLI
;
A
#
# COMPACT_ATOMS: atom_id res chain seq x y z
N MET A 1 -8.75 3.69 3.91
CA MET A 1 -10.22 3.52 4.00
C MET A 1 -10.77 4.50 5.01
N LYS A 2 -11.89 5.14 4.70
CA LYS A 2 -12.55 6.09 5.61
C LYS A 2 -14.04 5.78 5.67
N ASN A 3 -14.72 6.19 6.76
CA ASN A 3 -16.17 6.08 6.88
C ASN A 3 -16.89 7.31 6.29
N SER A 4 -18.21 7.37 6.43
CA SER A 4 -19.04 8.52 5.97
C SER A 4 -18.75 9.83 6.68
N GLU A 5 -18.02 9.82 7.79
CA GLU A 5 -17.62 11.00 8.59
C GLU A 5 -16.17 11.41 8.31
N ASP A 6 -15.55 10.85 7.26
CA ASP A 6 -14.14 11.05 6.88
C ASP A 6 -13.11 10.53 7.90
N ALA A 7 -13.55 9.72 8.88
CA ALA A 7 -12.64 9.09 9.85
C ALA A 7 -11.96 7.85 9.28
N SER A 8 -10.67 7.66 9.59
CA SER A 8 -9.88 6.46 9.23
C SER A 8 -9.98 5.34 10.26
N PHE A 9 -10.51 5.61 11.45
CA PHE A 9 -10.65 4.68 12.57
C PHE A 9 -11.93 4.93 13.36
N ALA A 10 -12.26 3.97 14.26
CA ALA A 10 -13.33 4.12 15.25
C ALA A 10 -12.86 3.53 16.58
N GLY A 11 -12.95 4.32 17.67
CA GLY A 11 -12.45 3.97 18.99
C GLY A 11 -11.17 4.70 19.36
N GLU A 12 -10.31 4.08 20.16
CA GLU A 12 -9.06 4.67 20.61
C GLU A 12 -8.04 4.72 19.47
N ARG A 13 -7.40 5.88 19.29
CA ARG A 13 -6.46 6.16 18.20
C ARG A 13 -5.20 5.30 18.24
N ASP A 14 -4.69 5.00 19.44
CA ASP A 14 -3.45 4.25 19.65
C ASP A 14 -3.58 2.75 19.41
N GLN A 15 -4.82 2.27 19.18
CA GLN A 15 -5.10 0.88 18.85
C GLN A 15 -5.18 0.69 17.35
N LEU A 16 -4.19 0.00 16.78
CA LEU A 16 -4.11 -0.22 15.31
C LEU A 16 -5.33 -0.95 14.75
N GLU A 17 -5.93 -1.86 15.53
CA GLU A 17 -7.10 -2.65 15.18
C GLU A 17 -8.36 -1.79 14.96
N ASN A 18 -8.38 -0.57 15.48
CA ASN A 18 -9.47 0.38 15.31
C ASN A 18 -9.47 1.05 13.93
N TYR A 19 -8.37 0.93 13.17
CA TYR A 19 -8.26 1.51 11.83
C TYR A 19 -8.91 0.60 10.77
N PHE A 20 -9.77 1.17 9.95
CA PHE A 20 -10.58 0.39 8.98
C PHE A 20 -9.76 -0.34 7.91
N CYS A 21 -8.55 0.14 7.61
CA CYS A 21 -7.65 -0.52 6.66
C CYS A 21 -6.69 -1.52 7.31
N TYR A 22 -6.52 -1.48 8.64
CA TYR A 22 -5.58 -2.38 9.32
C TYR A 22 -5.95 -3.85 9.12
N ALA A 23 -4.95 -4.68 8.84
CA ALA A 23 -5.07 -6.11 8.56
C ALA A 23 -5.97 -6.47 7.35
N LYS A 24 -6.40 -5.49 6.53
CA LYS A 24 -7.10 -5.78 5.26
C LYS A 24 -6.14 -6.34 4.23
N ASP A 25 -6.66 -7.17 3.34
CA ASP A 25 -5.89 -7.79 2.27
C ASP A 25 -5.33 -6.75 1.30
N VAL A 26 -4.07 -6.93 0.95
CA VAL A 26 -3.36 -6.14 -0.05
C VAL A 26 -3.17 -7.00 -1.29
N LEU A 27 -3.56 -6.45 -2.43
CA LEU A 27 -3.60 -7.16 -3.70
C LEU A 27 -2.43 -6.75 -4.60
N ALA A 28 -1.96 -7.68 -5.43
CA ALA A 28 -1.01 -7.38 -6.48
C ALA A 28 -1.66 -6.42 -7.51
N PRO A 29 -1.01 -5.28 -7.84
CA PRO A 29 -1.61 -4.27 -8.72
C PRO A 29 -1.67 -4.69 -10.18
N ALA A 30 -0.79 -5.60 -10.59
CA ALA A 30 -0.68 -6.16 -11.94
C ALA A 30 0.07 -7.50 -11.89
N ASP A 31 0.04 -8.25 -12.98
CA ASP A 31 0.85 -9.45 -13.16
C ASP A 31 2.33 -9.12 -13.04
N GLY A 32 3.12 -10.02 -12.45
CA GLY A 32 4.54 -9.78 -12.30
C GLY A 32 5.30 -10.87 -11.57
N VAL A 33 6.55 -10.57 -11.25
CA VAL A 33 7.44 -11.43 -10.47
C VAL A 33 7.88 -10.68 -9.22
N VAL A 34 7.68 -11.27 -8.06
CA VAL A 34 8.16 -10.74 -6.78
C VAL A 34 9.68 -10.74 -6.77
N ILE A 35 10.30 -9.59 -6.55
CA ILE A 35 11.77 -9.47 -6.53
C ILE A 35 12.32 -9.18 -5.14
N SER A 36 11.49 -8.68 -4.21
CA SER A 36 11.85 -8.44 -2.82
C SER A 36 10.65 -8.62 -1.91
N VAL A 37 10.87 -9.20 -0.75
CA VAL A 37 9.91 -9.28 0.36
C VAL A 37 10.67 -8.99 1.65
N VAL A 38 10.18 -8.04 2.43
CA VAL A 38 10.64 -7.72 3.78
C VAL A 38 9.43 -7.77 4.69
N SER A 39 9.52 -8.48 5.83
CA SER A 39 8.35 -8.72 6.68
C SER A 39 8.64 -8.79 8.18
N HIS A 40 9.85 -8.40 8.61
CA HIS A 40 10.34 -8.58 9.98
C HIS A 40 10.25 -7.32 10.87
N PHE A 41 9.93 -6.16 10.29
CA PHE A 41 9.76 -4.94 11.07
C PHE A 41 8.47 -5.01 11.89
N PRO A 42 8.49 -4.62 13.19
CA PRO A 42 7.26 -4.47 13.96
C PRO A 42 6.39 -3.35 13.41
N ASN A 43 5.13 -3.33 13.82
CA ASN A 43 4.33 -2.12 13.61
C ASN A 43 4.88 -0.96 14.44
N THR A 44 4.87 0.22 13.85
CA THR A 44 5.23 1.47 14.52
C THR A 44 4.05 1.92 15.39
N PRO A 45 4.26 2.28 16.65
CA PRO A 45 3.22 2.86 17.50
C PRO A 45 2.71 4.18 16.93
N ILE A 46 1.44 4.49 17.15
CA ILE A 46 0.89 5.81 16.83
C ILE A 46 1.28 6.77 17.97
N VAL A 47 1.98 7.85 17.62
CA VAL A 47 2.51 8.82 18.61
C VAL A 47 1.55 9.99 18.83
N ALA A 48 1.08 10.64 17.76
CA ALA A 48 0.12 11.75 17.80
C ALA A 48 -0.60 11.88 16.46
N GLU A 49 -1.62 12.73 16.40
CA GLU A 49 -2.38 12.96 15.20
C GLU A 49 -1.52 13.60 14.09
N GLY A 50 -1.42 12.91 12.96
CA GLY A 50 -0.65 13.36 11.80
C GLY A 50 0.87 13.33 11.97
N GLU A 51 1.37 12.85 13.10
CA GLU A 51 2.80 12.69 13.34
C GLU A 51 3.26 11.28 12.98
N ALA A 52 4.31 11.18 12.18
CA ALA A 52 4.97 9.90 11.88
C ALA A 52 6.13 9.69 12.87
N ASP A 53 6.22 8.49 13.44
CA ASP A 53 7.46 8.05 14.07
C ASP A 53 8.50 7.76 12.97
N CYS A 54 9.51 8.63 12.87
CA CYS A 54 10.57 8.55 11.87
C CYS A 54 11.82 7.81 12.37
N ALA A 55 11.71 7.00 13.41
CA ALA A 55 12.84 6.28 14.00
C ALA A 55 13.13 4.93 13.32
N ALA A 56 12.31 4.50 12.36
CA ALA A 56 12.52 3.23 11.66
C ALA A 56 13.81 3.23 10.84
N SER A 57 14.59 2.15 10.93
CA SER A 57 15.83 1.95 10.16
C SER A 57 15.58 1.78 8.66
N ASP A 58 14.37 1.43 8.27
CA ASP A 58 13.88 1.44 6.89
C ASP A 58 12.53 2.19 6.86
N VAL A 59 12.48 3.30 6.15
CA VAL A 59 11.27 4.14 6.05
C VAL A 59 10.07 3.38 5.49
N ARG A 60 10.31 2.37 4.66
CA ARG A 60 9.27 1.52 4.05
C ARG A 60 8.65 0.52 5.03
N GLY A 61 9.40 0.14 6.08
CA GLY A 61 9.05 -0.98 6.93
C GLY A 61 8.93 -2.28 6.14
N ASN A 62 7.92 -3.09 6.42
CA ASN A 62 7.63 -4.30 5.66
C ASN A 62 7.10 -3.93 4.28
N HIS A 63 7.68 -4.53 3.23
CA HIS A 63 7.34 -4.17 1.87
C HIS A 63 7.54 -5.32 0.88
N ILE A 64 6.84 -5.23 -0.24
CA ILE A 64 6.99 -6.12 -1.40
C ILE A 64 7.31 -5.26 -2.61
N ILE A 65 8.29 -5.72 -3.43
CA ILE A 65 8.59 -5.14 -4.73
C ILE A 65 8.28 -6.19 -5.81
N ILE A 66 7.46 -5.82 -6.78
CA ILE A 66 7.05 -6.66 -7.90
C ILE A 66 7.58 -6.04 -9.19
N ARG A 67 8.23 -6.84 -10.04
CA ARG A 67 8.64 -6.45 -11.38
C ARG A 67 7.55 -6.82 -12.38
N HIS A 68 7.00 -5.84 -13.08
CA HIS A 68 5.99 -6.02 -14.11
C HIS A 68 6.61 -6.08 -15.51
N SER A 69 7.64 -5.26 -15.77
CA SER A 69 8.39 -5.26 -17.02
C SER A 69 9.89 -4.99 -16.78
N LYS A 70 10.66 -4.76 -17.84
CA LYS A 70 12.09 -4.44 -17.76
C LYS A 70 12.38 -3.18 -16.91
N HIS A 71 11.47 -2.21 -16.98
CA HIS A 71 11.64 -0.87 -16.39
C HIS A 71 10.44 -0.42 -15.55
N GLU A 72 9.62 -1.36 -15.09
CA GLU A 72 8.42 -1.05 -14.33
C GLU A 72 8.30 -1.97 -13.12
N TYR A 73 8.33 -1.37 -11.94
CA TYR A 73 8.31 -2.05 -10.66
C TYR A 73 7.29 -1.37 -9.75
N SER A 74 6.42 -2.14 -9.12
CA SER A 74 5.62 -1.62 -8.01
C SER A 74 6.33 -1.87 -6.69
N MET A 75 6.22 -0.90 -5.78
CA MET A 75 6.54 -1.05 -4.38
C MET A 75 5.29 -0.81 -3.54
N ILE A 76 5.05 -1.73 -2.61
CA ILE A 76 3.94 -1.70 -1.67
C ILE A 76 4.53 -1.81 -0.28
N ALA A 77 4.33 -0.79 0.56
CA ALA A 77 5.01 -0.66 1.85
C ALA A 77 4.04 -0.48 3.02
N HIS A 78 4.59 -0.45 4.24
CA HIS A 78 3.91 -0.40 5.53
C HIS A 78 3.03 -1.63 5.81
N LEU A 79 3.46 -2.79 5.28
CA LEU A 79 2.72 -4.04 5.44
C LEU A 79 2.74 -4.56 6.89
N LEU A 80 1.73 -5.35 7.23
CA LEU A 80 1.64 -6.01 8.53
C LEU A 80 2.79 -7.01 8.70
N PRO A 81 3.45 -7.05 9.88
CA PRO A 81 4.51 -8.01 10.16
C PRO A 81 4.08 -9.45 9.89
N ASN A 82 4.94 -10.23 9.22
CA ASN A 82 4.72 -11.64 8.89
C ASN A 82 3.46 -11.94 8.07
N SER A 83 2.84 -10.93 7.43
CA SER A 83 1.65 -11.12 6.61
C SER A 83 1.92 -11.44 5.13
N PRO A 84 3.09 -11.15 4.52
CA PRO A 84 3.33 -11.57 3.15
C PRO A 84 3.14 -13.08 2.96
N CYS A 85 2.29 -13.44 1.99
CA CYS A 85 2.01 -14.82 1.60
C CYS A 85 2.68 -15.20 0.27
N VAL A 86 3.63 -14.38 -0.17
CA VAL A 86 4.47 -14.58 -1.36
C VAL A 86 5.95 -14.44 -0.97
N GLN A 87 6.82 -15.01 -1.79
CA GLN A 87 8.27 -14.95 -1.63
C GLN A 87 8.97 -14.47 -2.89
N LYS A 88 10.22 -14.06 -2.76
CA LYS A 88 11.05 -13.67 -3.91
C LYS A 88 11.13 -14.80 -4.94
N GLY A 89 10.81 -14.46 -6.19
CA GLY A 89 10.76 -15.37 -7.32
C GLY A 89 9.35 -15.80 -7.71
N ASP A 90 8.35 -15.64 -6.83
CA ASP A 90 6.97 -16.01 -7.14
C ASP A 90 6.42 -15.16 -8.29
N ARG A 91 5.60 -15.78 -9.13
CA ARG A 91 4.73 -15.09 -10.08
C ARG A 91 3.42 -14.76 -9.39
N VAL A 92 2.97 -13.53 -9.57
CA VAL A 92 1.68 -13.06 -9.06
C VAL A 92 0.81 -12.57 -10.19
N SER A 93 -0.49 -12.74 -10.05
CA SER A 93 -1.50 -12.20 -10.96
C SER A 93 -2.17 -10.96 -10.36
N ARG A 94 -2.59 -10.03 -11.21
CA ARG A 94 -3.39 -8.88 -10.79
C ARG A 94 -4.57 -9.33 -9.90
N GLY A 95 -4.75 -8.68 -8.75
CA GLY A 95 -5.81 -9.00 -7.80
C GLY A 95 -5.50 -10.16 -6.85
N GLN A 96 -4.38 -10.85 -7.00
CA GLN A 96 -3.95 -11.87 -6.05
C GLN A 96 -3.61 -11.25 -4.70
N VAL A 97 -4.11 -11.82 -3.60
CA VAL A 97 -3.71 -11.41 -2.24
C VAL A 97 -2.22 -11.72 -2.05
N ILE A 98 -1.45 -10.73 -1.58
CA ILE A 98 0.00 -10.85 -1.39
C ILE A 98 0.45 -10.54 0.05
N ALA A 99 -0.32 -9.77 0.80
CA ALA A 99 -0.02 -9.38 2.19
C ALA A 99 -1.26 -8.76 2.85
N LYS A 100 -1.05 -8.18 4.03
CA LYS A 100 -2.06 -7.36 4.74
C LYS A 100 -1.51 -5.97 5.05
N CYS A 101 -2.41 -4.98 5.09
CA CYS A 101 -2.11 -3.62 5.50
C CYS A 101 -1.70 -3.58 6.97
N GLY A 102 -0.61 -2.89 7.26
CA GLY A 102 -0.06 -2.73 8.61
C GLY A 102 0.26 -1.28 8.93
N ASN A 103 1.24 -1.09 9.82
CA ASN A 103 1.75 0.21 10.26
C ASN A 103 3.26 0.14 10.53
N SER A 104 4.03 -0.54 9.70
CA SER A 104 5.49 -0.69 9.89
C SER A 104 6.28 0.38 9.15
N GLY A 105 7.46 0.75 9.65
CA GLY A 105 8.31 1.79 9.04
C GLY A 105 7.94 3.20 9.52
N ASN A 106 8.25 4.23 8.72
CA ASN A 106 7.89 5.61 9.04
C ASN A 106 6.45 5.89 8.62
N THR A 107 5.54 5.91 9.57
CA THR A 107 4.10 6.01 9.33
C THR A 107 3.39 6.73 10.48
N SER A 108 2.34 7.49 10.18
CA SER A 108 1.52 8.19 11.16
C SER A 108 0.26 7.41 11.55
N GLU A 109 -0.22 6.55 10.66
CA GLU A 109 -1.40 5.69 10.86
C GLU A 109 -1.39 4.54 9.85
N PRO A 110 -2.13 3.44 10.08
CA PRO A 110 -2.23 2.35 9.11
C PRO A 110 -2.65 2.80 7.72
N HIS A 111 -1.82 2.52 6.74
CA HIS A 111 -2.07 2.79 5.33
C HIS A 111 -1.15 1.94 4.44
N ILE A 112 -1.37 2.00 3.14
CA ILE A 112 -0.45 1.44 2.14
C ILE A 112 0.22 2.57 1.39
N HIS A 113 1.56 2.61 1.43
CA HIS A 113 2.33 3.37 0.48
C HIS A 113 2.46 2.56 -0.81
N PHE A 114 2.01 3.11 -1.91
CA PHE A 114 2.08 2.50 -3.24
C PHE A 114 2.74 3.42 -4.23
N GLN A 115 3.74 2.90 -4.96
CA GLN A 115 4.35 3.62 -6.07
C GLN A 115 4.74 2.67 -7.20
N ILE A 116 4.77 3.20 -8.42
CA ILE A 116 5.43 2.58 -9.57
C ILE A 116 6.74 3.31 -9.81
N GLN A 117 7.81 2.57 -10.08
CA GLN A 117 9.15 3.11 -10.27
C GLN A 117 9.89 2.44 -11.43
N TYR A 118 10.84 3.16 -12.03
CA TYR A 118 11.59 2.70 -13.20
C TYR A 118 12.56 1.55 -12.92
N GLY A 119 13.05 1.42 -11.70
CA GLY A 119 14.04 0.42 -11.31
C GLY A 119 13.67 -0.30 -10.01
N LYS A 120 14.51 -1.24 -9.62
CA LYS A 120 14.26 -2.06 -8.42
C LYS A 120 14.60 -1.38 -7.10
N SER A 121 15.43 -0.32 -7.11
CA SER A 121 15.88 0.36 -5.88
C SER A 121 14.97 1.54 -5.56
N PHE A 122 14.48 1.58 -4.34
CA PHE A 122 13.65 2.67 -3.85
C PHE A 122 14.43 4.01 -3.83
N GLU A 123 15.70 3.96 -3.44
CA GLU A 123 16.49 5.15 -3.13
C GLU A 123 16.92 5.94 -4.39
N ILE A 124 17.04 5.26 -5.53
CA ILE A 124 17.62 5.87 -6.75
C ILE A 124 16.74 5.74 -7.99
N SER A 125 15.58 5.08 -7.89
CA SER A 125 14.68 4.94 -9.04
C SER A 125 13.74 6.12 -9.16
N ALA A 126 13.57 6.60 -10.39
CA ALA A 126 12.54 7.60 -10.68
C ALA A 126 11.14 7.01 -10.49
N GLY A 127 10.25 7.75 -9.84
CA GLY A 127 8.83 7.43 -9.81
C GLY A 127 8.20 7.55 -11.20
N LEU A 128 7.28 6.64 -11.49
CA LEU A 128 6.49 6.68 -12.71
C LEU A 128 5.05 7.10 -12.39
N PRO A 129 4.39 7.85 -13.27
CA PRO A 129 2.98 8.19 -13.08
C PRO A 129 2.11 6.92 -13.10
N ILE A 130 1.11 6.88 -12.22
CA ILE A 130 0.21 5.74 -12.11
C ILE A 130 -1.12 6.10 -12.75
N LEU A 131 -1.45 5.45 -13.84
CA LEU A 131 -2.76 5.53 -14.48
C LEU A 131 -3.62 4.38 -13.96
N PHE A 132 -4.65 4.70 -13.20
CA PHE A 132 -5.62 3.72 -12.70
C PHE A 132 -6.71 3.50 -13.74
N THR A 133 -7.19 2.26 -13.86
CA THR A 133 -8.27 1.91 -14.80
C THR A 133 -9.46 1.35 -14.04
N HIS A 134 -10.67 1.58 -14.57
CA HIS A 134 -11.93 1.06 -14.03
C HIS A 134 -12.14 1.43 -12.56
N ILE A 135 -12.09 2.73 -12.30
CA ILE A 135 -12.25 3.29 -10.95
C ILE A 135 -13.47 4.22 -10.89
N ILE A 136 -14.00 4.36 -9.67
CA ILE A 136 -14.97 5.38 -9.30
C ILE A 136 -14.21 6.40 -8.45
N VAL A 137 -14.21 7.65 -8.86
CA VAL A 137 -13.57 8.76 -8.14
C VAL A 137 -14.66 9.75 -7.74
N ASP A 138 -14.81 9.99 -6.44
CA ASP A 138 -15.83 10.86 -5.86
C ASP A 138 -17.23 10.56 -6.41
N GLY A 139 -17.58 9.26 -6.50
CA GLY A 139 -18.85 8.78 -7.00
C GLY A 139 -19.01 8.80 -8.53
N LYS A 140 -17.99 9.21 -9.29
CA LYS A 140 -18.01 9.25 -10.76
C LYS A 140 -17.16 8.14 -11.37
N LYS A 141 -17.74 7.37 -12.28
CA LYS A 141 -17.01 6.35 -13.03
C LYS A 141 -15.97 6.98 -13.94
N MET A 142 -14.75 6.48 -13.87
CA MET A 142 -13.64 6.85 -14.73
C MET A 142 -13.06 5.60 -15.37
N PRO A 143 -13.12 5.45 -16.70
CA PRO A 143 -12.49 4.32 -17.40
C PRO A 143 -11.00 4.27 -17.14
N GLU A 144 -10.35 5.43 -17.10
CA GLU A 144 -8.95 5.61 -16.71
C GLU A 144 -8.72 7.02 -16.12
N GLY A 145 -7.74 7.16 -15.22
CA GLY A 145 -7.43 8.46 -14.63
C GLY A 145 -6.32 8.44 -13.62
N PHE A 146 -5.79 9.63 -13.33
CA PHE A 146 -4.88 9.87 -12.23
C PHE A 146 -5.65 10.20 -10.96
N ILE A 147 -5.15 9.69 -9.83
CA ILE A 147 -5.72 9.98 -8.52
C ILE A 147 -4.85 11.05 -7.86
N THR A 148 -5.48 12.05 -7.25
CA THR A 148 -4.81 13.07 -6.44
C THR A 148 -5.24 13.00 -4.98
N LYS A 149 -4.45 13.63 -4.10
CA LYS A 149 -4.76 13.67 -2.67
C LYS A 149 -6.17 14.25 -2.43
N GLY A 150 -6.92 13.57 -1.58
CA GLY A 150 -8.28 13.96 -1.19
C GLY A 150 -9.40 13.27 -1.96
N HIS A 151 -9.10 12.54 -3.03
CA HIS A 151 -10.13 11.77 -3.74
C HIS A 151 -10.57 10.54 -2.94
N TYR A 152 -11.87 10.28 -2.94
CA TYR A 152 -12.43 8.97 -2.58
C TYR A 152 -12.41 8.08 -3.81
N VAL A 153 -11.78 6.92 -3.68
CA VAL A 153 -11.59 6.01 -4.81
C VAL A 153 -12.13 4.62 -4.48
N GLU A 154 -12.94 4.11 -5.38
CA GLU A 154 -13.49 2.77 -5.30
C GLU A 154 -13.19 2.01 -6.61
N ASN A 155 -13.20 0.68 -6.53
CA ASN A 155 -13.12 -0.15 -7.72
C ASN A 155 -14.48 -0.14 -8.44
N ASP A 156 -14.48 0.03 -9.76
CA ASP A 156 -15.71 -0.17 -10.55
C ASP A 156 -15.94 -1.68 -10.70
N SER A 157 -16.79 -2.22 -9.82
CA SER A 157 -17.05 -3.66 -9.68
C SER A 157 -17.83 -4.30 -10.84
N LEU A 158 -18.01 -3.60 -11.94
CA LEU A 158 -18.80 -4.06 -13.09
C LEU A 158 -17.96 -4.74 -14.19
N ILE A 159 -16.79 -5.29 -13.85
CA ILE A 159 -15.97 -6.08 -14.78
C ILE A 159 -15.59 -7.39 -14.13
#